data_57556ff92267350e1dc7596a8608b4fa
#
_entry.id   57556ff92267350e1dc7596a8608b4fa
#
_cell.length_a   1.000
_cell.length_b   1.000
_cell.length_c   1.000
_cell.angle_alpha   90.00
_cell.angle_beta   90.00
_cell.angle_gamma   90.00
#
_symmetry.space_group_name_H-M   'P 1'
#
loop_
_entity.id
_entity.type
_entity.pdbx_description
1 polymer ?
#
loop_
_entity_poly.entity_id
_entity_poly.type
_entity_poly.pdbx_seq_one_letter_code
_entity_poly.pdbx_strand_id
1 'polypeptide(L)'
;HAWHNDYYIRRIRVGKNESMYKYLAEHHPSLIEDEYFRPHDTAVISIPQKAPAGAIMRTESPFQLLDRVKKVATEWIKPGHRSGNNTHNVSATISLREHEWDAAGEWMWDNKEYYNGLSVLPYDGGTYTQAPFEDIDELKYETMMDSLTKVDLSEIVESEDETDLKGELACAGGACEIV
;
A
#
# COMPACT_ATOMS: atom_id res chain seq x y z
N HIS A 1 4.82 -4.33 -5.41
CA HIS A 1 4.46 -2.95 -5.72
C HIS A 1 5.68 -2.12 -6.09
N ALA A 2 5.53 -1.21 -7.06
CA ALA A 2 6.44 -0.12 -7.26
C ALA A 2 6.41 0.81 -6.03
N TRP A 3 7.51 1.51 -5.77
CA TRP A 3 7.58 2.51 -4.73
C TRP A 3 6.76 3.74 -5.12
N HIS A 4 6.22 4.42 -4.10
CA HIS A 4 5.28 5.52 -4.35
C HIS A 4 5.95 6.70 -5.05
N ASN A 5 7.03 7.20 -4.45
CA ASN A 5 7.88 8.27 -4.96
C ASN A 5 9.25 8.18 -4.29
N ASP A 6 10.21 9.03 -4.67
CA ASP A 6 11.50 9.15 -3.98
C ASP A 6 11.31 9.47 -2.50
N TYR A 7 10.40 10.39 -2.18
CA TYR A 7 9.98 10.73 -0.83
C TYR A 7 8.46 10.64 -0.72
N TYR A 8 7.97 10.00 0.33
CA TYR A 8 6.53 9.81 0.53
C TYR A 8 6.20 9.61 2.01
N ILE A 9 4.96 9.87 2.38
CA ILE A 9 4.40 9.49 3.67
C ILE A 9 3.68 8.15 3.49
N ARG A 10 3.98 7.20 4.36
CA ARG A 10 3.15 6.00 4.53
C ARG A 10 2.26 6.19 5.74
N ARG A 11 0.96 5.97 5.56
CA ARG A 11 -0.03 6.03 6.63
C ARG A 11 -0.50 4.64 7.02
N ILE A 12 -0.61 4.42 8.31
CA ILE A 12 -1.10 3.19 8.91
C ILE A 12 -2.23 3.57 9.86
N ARG A 13 -3.37 2.93 9.74
CA ARG A 13 -4.49 3.09 10.67
C ARG A 13 -4.28 2.20 11.89
N VAL A 14 -4.63 2.70 13.06
CA VAL A 14 -4.49 2.02 14.35
C VAL A 14 -5.67 2.36 15.25
N GLY A 15 -6.17 1.40 15.99
CA GLY A 15 -7.20 1.63 17.01
C GLY A 15 -6.65 2.45 18.18
N LYS A 16 -7.42 3.42 18.68
CA LYS A 16 -6.99 4.26 19.81
C LYS A 16 -6.92 3.52 21.14
N ASN A 17 -7.47 2.33 21.22
CA ASN A 17 -7.34 1.42 22.35
C ASN A 17 -6.01 0.65 22.36
N GLU A 18 -5.35 0.51 21.21
CA GLU A 18 -4.13 -0.26 21.08
C GLU A 18 -2.93 0.34 21.81
N SER A 19 -2.06 -0.51 22.34
CA SER A 19 -0.86 -0.13 23.08
C SER A 19 0.11 0.70 22.24
N MET A 20 0.22 0.38 20.96
CA MET A 20 1.01 1.14 19.98
C MET A 20 0.53 2.59 19.88
N TYR A 21 -0.78 2.82 19.74
CA TYR A 21 -1.33 4.17 19.68
C TYR A 21 -1.04 4.95 20.98
N LYS A 22 -1.32 4.34 22.14
CA LYS A 22 -1.11 4.98 23.46
C LYS A 22 0.34 5.44 23.63
N TYR A 23 1.29 4.56 23.31
CA TYR A 23 2.72 4.87 23.36
C TYR A 23 3.09 6.03 22.41
N LEU A 24 2.69 5.94 21.14
CA LEU A 24 3.04 6.96 20.15
C LEU A 24 2.34 8.30 20.42
N ALA A 25 1.11 8.30 20.91
CA ALA A 25 0.40 9.52 21.28
C ALA A 25 1.06 10.26 22.45
N GLU A 26 1.65 9.52 23.40
CA GLU A 26 2.37 10.10 24.54
C GLU A 26 3.77 10.59 24.17
N HIS A 27 4.55 9.79 23.43
CA HIS A 27 5.97 10.05 23.20
C HIS A 27 6.30 10.65 21.83
N HIS A 28 5.43 10.45 20.82
CA HIS A 28 5.64 10.86 19.44
C HIS A 28 4.38 11.46 18.80
N PRO A 29 3.72 12.46 19.44
CA PRO A 29 2.43 12.97 18.97
C PRO A 29 2.48 13.58 17.57
N SER A 30 3.65 13.99 17.08
CA SER A 30 3.84 14.52 15.73
C SER A 30 3.60 13.49 14.60
N LEU A 31 3.61 12.19 14.94
CA LEU A 31 3.34 11.10 13.99
C LEU A 31 1.85 10.75 13.89
N ILE A 32 1.02 11.25 14.81
CA ILE A 32 -0.36 10.81 15.01
C ILE A 32 -1.32 11.90 14.56
N GLU A 33 -2.32 11.51 13.82
CA GLU A 33 -3.50 12.32 13.51
C GLU A 33 -4.78 11.51 13.69
N ASP A 34 -5.90 12.17 13.93
CA ASP A 34 -7.20 11.48 14.00
C ASP A 34 -7.59 10.99 12.60
N GLU A 35 -8.14 9.78 12.52
CA GLU A 35 -8.68 9.27 11.26
C GLU A 35 -9.93 10.08 10.85
N TYR A 36 -10.00 10.47 9.57
CA TYR A 36 -10.98 11.45 9.09
C TYR A 36 -12.44 11.01 9.27
N PHE A 37 -12.75 9.73 9.02
CA PHE A 37 -14.11 9.20 9.13
C PHE A 37 -14.43 8.64 10.52
N ARG A 38 -13.40 8.21 11.25
CA ARG A 38 -13.54 7.56 12.56
C ARG A 38 -12.63 8.20 13.62
N PRO A 39 -12.74 9.52 13.86
CA PRO A 39 -11.80 10.25 14.74
C PRO A 39 -11.90 9.85 16.21
N HIS A 40 -12.98 9.17 16.62
CA HIS A 40 -13.18 8.81 18.03
C HIS A 40 -12.46 7.52 18.45
N ASP A 41 -12.29 6.58 17.53
CA ASP A 41 -11.77 5.25 17.81
C ASP A 41 -10.52 4.88 17.02
N THR A 42 -10.24 5.60 15.94
CA THR A 42 -9.15 5.29 15.02
C THR A 42 -8.22 6.51 14.87
N ALA A 43 -6.95 6.23 14.80
CA ALA A 43 -5.91 7.21 14.48
C ALA A 43 -5.10 6.76 13.25
N VAL A 44 -4.38 7.71 12.66
CA VAL A 44 -3.48 7.48 11.54
C VAL A 44 -2.06 7.80 11.97
N ILE A 45 -1.16 6.88 11.76
CA ILE A 45 0.27 7.07 11.97
C ILE A 45 0.89 7.44 10.62
N SER A 46 1.48 8.63 10.54
CA SER A 46 2.10 9.17 9.32
C SER A 46 3.61 9.04 9.39
N ILE A 47 4.19 8.16 8.58
CA ILE A 47 5.61 7.80 8.61
C ILE A 47 6.30 8.33 7.35
N PRO A 48 7.24 9.29 7.45
CA PRO A 48 8.03 9.73 6.31
C PRO A 48 8.98 8.63 5.85
N GLN A 49 9.04 8.40 4.55
CA GLN A 49 9.88 7.37 3.94
C GLN A 49 10.62 7.89 2.72
N LYS A 50 11.81 7.34 2.49
CA LYS A 50 12.63 7.55 1.29
C LYS A 50 12.79 6.22 0.57
N ALA A 51 12.55 6.22 -0.74
CA ALA A 51 12.77 5.04 -1.55
C ALA A 51 14.27 4.69 -1.66
N PRO A 52 14.63 3.40 -1.68
CA PRO A 52 16.01 3.00 -1.89
C PRO A 52 16.48 3.37 -3.31
N ALA A 53 17.79 3.56 -3.47
CA ALA A 53 18.37 3.85 -4.79
C ALA A 53 18.06 2.72 -5.79
N GLY A 54 17.63 3.10 -6.99
CA GLY A 54 17.27 2.15 -8.05
C GLY A 54 15.89 1.52 -7.86
N ALA A 55 15.08 2.01 -6.93
CA ALA A 55 13.69 1.56 -6.77
C ALA A 55 12.86 1.85 -8.03
N ILE A 56 11.92 0.96 -8.31
CA ILE A 56 10.96 1.16 -9.39
C ILE A 56 9.80 1.97 -8.84
N MET A 57 9.53 3.11 -9.47
CA MET A 57 8.50 4.06 -9.04
C MET A 57 7.15 3.78 -9.71
N ARG A 58 6.08 4.30 -9.14
CA ARG A 58 4.71 4.23 -9.68
C ARG A 58 4.52 4.93 -11.03
N THR A 59 5.55 5.60 -11.51
CA THR A 59 5.57 6.20 -12.86
C THR A 59 5.70 5.18 -13.98
N GLU A 60 5.86 3.89 -13.65
CA GLU A 60 5.84 2.83 -14.66
C GLU A 60 4.50 2.77 -15.40
N SER A 61 4.56 2.36 -16.69
CA SER A 61 3.33 2.18 -17.45
C SER A 61 2.56 0.95 -16.98
N PRO A 62 1.23 0.89 -17.20
CA PRO A 62 0.43 -0.29 -16.88
C PRO A 62 0.94 -1.55 -17.57
N PHE A 63 1.50 -1.42 -18.78
CA PHE A 63 2.07 -2.54 -19.53
C PHE A 63 3.34 -3.11 -18.87
N GLN A 64 4.19 -2.26 -18.30
CA GLN A 64 5.34 -2.73 -17.51
C GLN A 64 4.90 -3.54 -16.29
N LEU A 65 3.80 -3.16 -15.63
CA LEU A 65 3.24 -3.93 -14.53
C LEU A 65 2.63 -5.25 -15.02
N LEU A 66 1.88 -5.24 -16.12
CA LEU A 66 1.34 -6.43 -16.76
C LEU A 66 2.45 -7.42 -17.17
N ASP A 67 3.54 -6.94 -17.75
CA ASP A 67 4.71 -7.77 -18.10
C ASP A 67 5.38 -8.39 -16.88
N ARG A 68 5.37 -7.71 -15.73
CA ARG A 68 5.83 -8.29 -14.46
C ARG A 68 4.90 -9.38 -13.94
N VAL A 69 3.59 -9.19 -14.06
CA VAL A 69 2.62 -10.25 -13.75
C VAL A 69 2.95 -11.50 -14.59
N LYS A 70 3.12 -11.33 -15.89
CA LYS A 70 3.51 -12.41 -16.80
C LYS A 70 4.84 -13.04 -16.41
N LYS A 71 5.85 -12.23 -16.10
CA LYS A 71 7.16 -12.71 -15.67
C LYS A 71 7.07 -13.56 -14.41
N VAL A 72 6.40 -13.07 -13.37
CA VAL A 72 6.23 -13.83 -12.10
C VAL A 72 5.43 -15.09 -12.32
N ALA A 73 4.38 -15.05 -13.13
CA ALA A 73 3.61 -16.25 -13.50
C ALA A 73 4.49 -17.30 -14.20
N THR A 74 5.35 -16.86 -15.12
CA THR A 74 6.21 -17.76 -15.91
C THR A 74 7.39 -18.31 -15.11
N GLU A 75 8.07 -17.47 -14.33
CA GLU A 75 9.33 -17.81 -13.68
C GLU A 75 9.14 -18.35 -12.26
N TRP A 76 8.02 -18.09 -11.60
CA TRP A 76 7.76 -18.49 -10.23
C TRP A 76 6.56 -19.42 -10.08
N ILE A 77 5.39 -19.07 -10.66
CA ILE A 77 4.17 -19.86 -10.43
C ILE A 77 4.16 -21.14 -11.26
N LYS A 78 4.39 -21.06 -12.56
CA LYS A 78 4.34 -22.21 -13.46
C LYS A 78 5.38 -23.30 -13.13
N PRO A 79 6.64 -22.98 -12.80
CA PRO A 79 7.61 -23.99 -12.38
C PRO A 79 7.46 -24.43 -10.92
N GLY A 80 6.53 -23.84 -10.15
CA GLY A 80 6.27 -24.18 -8.77
C GLY A 80 5.72 -25.60 -8.57
N HIS A 81 5.58 -26.01 -7.33
CA HIS A 81 5.15 -27.37 -6.96
C HIS A 81 3.66 -27.67 -7.25
N ARG A 82 2.85 -26.64 -7.52
CA ARG A 82 1.45 -26.77 -7.93
C ARG A 82 1.32 -26.52 -9.42
N SER A 83 0.80 -27.48 -10.14
CA SER A 83 0.54 -27.41 -11.57
C SER A 83 -0.94 -27.69 -11.86
N GLY A 84 -1.40 -27.30 -13.06
CA GLY A 84 -2.78 -27.48 -13.51
C GLY A 84 -3.64 -26.22 -13.32
N ASN A 85 -4.96 -26.39 -13.35
CA ASN A 85 -5.90 -25.25 -13.39
C ASN A 85 -6.01 -24.48 -12.05
N ASN A 86 -5.57 -25.05 -10.97
CA ASN A 86 -5.61 -24.45 -9.61
C ASN A 86 -4.20 -24.00 -9.18
N THR A 87 -3.61 -23.09 -9.93
CA THR A 87 -2.33 -22.48 -9.56
C THR A 87 -2.53 -21.19 -8.75
N HIS A 88 -1.46 -20.69 -8.13
CA HIS A 88 -1.48 -19.40 -7.49
C HIS A 88 -1.69 -18.27 -8.53
N ASN A 89 -2.26 -17.16 -8.07
CA ASN A 89 -2.41 -15.96 -8.88
C ASN A 89 -1.40 -14.89 -8.48
N VAL A 90 -0.92 -14.13 -9.45
CA VAL A 90 -0.22 -12.86 -9.19
C VAL A 90 -1.27 -11.78 -9.01
N SER A 91 -1.56 -11.44 -7.76
CA SER A 91 -2.50 -10.34 -7.47
C SER A 91 -1.90 -9.00 -7.85
N ALA A 92 -2.57 -8.27 -8.73
CA ALA A 92 -2.18 -6.94 -9.14
C ALA A 92 -3.40 -6.08 -9.45
N THR A 93 -3.29 -4.78 -9.16
CA THR A 93 -4.24 -3.76 -9.58
C THR A 93 -3.58 -2.91 -10.65
N ILE A 94 -4.19 -2.89 -11.83
CA ILE A 94 -3.70 -2.16 -13.01
C ILE A 94 -4.53 -0.89 -13.12
N SER A 95 -3.91 0.27 -13.00
CA SER A 95 -4.58 1.55 -13.19
C SER A 95 -4.36 2.04 -14.61
N LEU A 96 -5.44 2.30 -15.34
CA LEU A 96 -5.44 2.67 -16.75
C LEU A 96 -5.96 4.08 -16.97
N ARG A 97 -5.25 4.84 -17.82
CA ARG A 97 -5.78 6.08 -18.39
C ARG A 97 -6.74 5.75 -19.53
N GLU A 98 -7.59 6.73 -19.87
CA GLU A 98 -8.65 6.54 -20.87
C GLU A 98 -8.16 5.93 -22.21
N HIS A 99 -7.00 6.35 -22.68
CA HIS A 99 -6.43 5.88 -23.96
C HIS A 99 -5.71 4.52 -23.88
N GLU A 100 -5.59 3.92 -22.70
CA GLU A 100 -4.84 2.67 -22.47
C GLU A 100 -5.75 1.42 -22.42
N TRP A 101 -7.09 1.60 -22.35
CA TRP A 101 -8.02 0.49 -22.14
C TRP A 101 -8.01 -0.55 -23.24
N ASP A 102 -8.07 -0.13 -24.51
CA ASP A 102 -8.12 -1.06 -25.62
C ASP A 102 -6.84 -1.91 -25.69
N ALA A 103 -5.68 -1.26 -25.61
CA ALA A 103 -4.39 -1.95 -25.64
C ALA A 103 -4.19 -2.87 -24.41
N ALA A 104 -4.69 -2.48 -23.24
CA ALA A 104 -4.66 -3.34 -22.05
C ALA A 104 -5.58 -4.56 -22.23
N GLY A 105 -6.76 -4.38 -22.83
CA GLY A 105 -7.67 -5.46 -23.15
C GLY A 105 -7.06 -6.47 -24.14
N GLU A 106 -6.40 -5.98 -25.19
CA GLU A 106 -5.65 -6.81 -26.14
C GLU A 106 -4.52 -7.59 -25.45
N TRP A 107 -3.70 -6.90 -24.63
CA TRP A 107 -2.64 -7.56 -23.87
C TRP A 107 -3.21 -8.65 -22.95
N MET A 108 -4.29 -8.37 -22.24
CA MET A 108 -4.93 -9.33 -21.34
C MET A 108 -5.48 -10.54 -22.10
N TRP A 109 -6.07 -10.33 -23.27
CA TRP A 109 -6.57 -11.42 -24.10
C TRP A 109 -5.43 -12.31 -24.59
N ASP A 110 -4.36 -11.73 -25.12
CA ASP A 110 -3.22 -12.46 -25.68
C ASP A 110 -2.41 -13.20 -24.60
N ASN A 111 -2.48 -12.73 -23.36
CA ASN A 111 -1.72 -13.27 -22.23
C ASN A 111 -2.60 -13.97 -21.17
N LYS A 112 -3.82 -14.35 -21.50
CA LYS A 112 -4.79 -14.97 -20.57
C LYS A 112 -4.29 -16.21 -19.85
N GLU A 113 -3.29 -16.90 -20.38
CA GLU A 113 -2.67 -18.09 -19.78
C GLU A 113 -1.67 -17.78 -18.65
N TYR A 114 -1.42 -16.50 -18.37
CA TYR A 114 -0.41 -16.07 -17.38
C TYR A 114 -1.00 -15.47 -16.10
N TYR A 115 -2.31 -15.33 -16.01
CA TYR A 115 -2.98 -14.83 -14.81
C TYR A 115 -4.34 -15.51 -14.64
N ASN A 116 -4.80 -15.61 -13.36
CA ASN A 116 -6.13 -16.11 -13.05
C ASN A 116 -7.14 -14.97 -12.84
N GLY A 117 -6.67 -13.83 -12.36
CA GLY A 117 -7.46 -12.63 -12.18
C GLY A 117 -6.60 -11.40 -11.93
N LEU A 118 -7.03 -10.27 -12.46
CA LEU A 118 -6.44 -8.95 -12.28
C LEU A 118 -7.55 -7.96 -11.97
N SER A 119 -7.27 -6.99 -11.11
CA SER A 119 -8.13 -5.82 -10.93
C SER A 119 -7.68 -4.73 -11.90
N VAL A 120 -8.63 -4.16 -12.64
CA VAL A 120 -8.36 -3.07 -13.58
C VAL A 120 -9.22 -1.88 -13.18
N LEU A 121 -8.60 -0.74 -12.92
CA LEU A 121 -9.25 0.46 -12.43
C LEU A 121 -8.90 1.67 -13.30
N PRO A 122 -9.80 2.66 -13.42
CA PRO A 122 -9.44 3.95 -13.98
C PRO A 122 -8.35 4.62 -13.16
N TYR A 123 -7.42 5.30 -13.82
CA TYR A 123 -6.41 6.11 -13.15
C TYR A 123 -7.06 7.42 -12.65
N ASP A 124 -7.12 7.60 -11.34
CA ASP A 124 -7.71 8.75 -10.67
C ASP A 124 -6.68 9.71 -10.04
N GLY A 125 -5.37 9.41 -10.22
CA GLY A 125 -4.30 10.17 -9.59
C GLY A 125 -3.96 9.72 -8.17
N GLY A 126 -4.78 8.86 -7.56
CA GLY A 126 -4.48 8.19 -6.29
C GLY A 126 -4.38 9.10 -5.07
N THR A 127 -5.00 10.28 -5.10
CA THR A 127 -4.97 11.25 -3.99
C THR A 127 -6.35 11.41 -3.36
N TYR A 128 -6.47 10.99 -2.11
CA TYR A 128 -7.63 11.25 -1.27
C TYR A 128 -7.18 11.52 0.18
N THR A 129 -8.08 12.06 1.00
CA THR A 129 -7.76 12.41 2.39
C THR A 129 -7.19 11.20 3.14
N GLN A 130 -6.00 11.37 3.72
CA GLN A 130 -5.30 10.31 4.44
C GLN A 130 -5.05 9.04 3.61
N ALA A 131 -4.76 9.20 2.31
CA ALA A 131 -4.34 8.10 1.47
C ALA A 131 -3.18 7.32 2.13
N PRO A 132 -3.13 5.97 2.01
CA PRO A 132 -2.07 5.14 2.61
C PRO A 132 -0.65 5.56 2.20
N PHE A 133 -0.54 6.19 1.04
CA PHE A 133 0.71 6.76 0.53
C PHE A 133 0.43 8.15 -0.04
N GLU A 134 1.28 9.11 0.29
CA GLU A 134 1.23 10.49 -0.22
C GLU A 134 2.62 10.90 -0.66
N ASP A 135 2.74 11.38 -1.89
CA ASP A 135 3.99 11.94 -2.41
C ASP A 135 4.33 13.24 -1.67
N ILE A 136 5.57 13.37 -1.27
CA ILE A 136 6.10 14.58 -0.66
C ILE A 136 7.43 14.95 -1.32
N ASP A 137 7.84 16.19 -1.15
CA ASP A 137 9.16 16.64 -1.55
C ASP A 137 10.23 16.34 -0.48
N GLU A 138 11.49 16.51 -0.86
CA GLU A 138 12.62 16.28 0.02
C GLU A 138 12.59 17.20 1.24
N LEU A 139 12.22 18.46 1.08
CA LEU A 139 12.15 19.42 2.17
C LEU A 139 11.13 19.01 3.23
N LYS A 140 9.94 18.57 2.83
CA LYS A 140 8.93 18.06 3.74
C LYS A 140 9.40 16.79 4.44
N TYR A 141 10.06 15.89 3.71
CA TYR A 141 10.66 14.68 4.28
C TYR A 141 11.69 15.03 5.36
N GLU A 142 12.65 15.91 5.07
CA GLU A 142 13.68 16.33 6.02
C GLU A 142 13.06 17.02 7.25
N THR A 143 12.09 17.92 7.04
CA THR A 143 11.38 18.60 8.14
C THR A 143 10.70 17.59 9.06
N MET A 144 10.06 16.55 8.50
CA MET A 144 9.42 15.50 9.28
C MET A 144 10.47 14.65 10.02
N MET A 145 11.58 14.31 9.37
CA MET A 145 12.67 13.52 9.98
C MET A 145 13.34 14.28 11.12
N ASP A 146 13.56 15.58 10.98
CA ASP A 146 14.15 16.42 12.03
C ASP A 146 13.26 16.55 13.27
N SER A 147 11.95 16.43 13.09
CA SER A 147 10.98 16.43 14.19
C SER A 147 10.85 15.08 14.89
N LEU A 148 11.38 14.00 14.28
CA LEU A 148 11.31 12.67 14.84
C LEU A 148 12.38 12.45 15.91
N THR A 149 11.95 12.06 17.09
CA THR A 149 12.82 11.42 18.08
C THR A 149 12.89 9.92 17.80
N LYS A 150 13.93 9.26 18.32
CA LYS A 150 14.07 7.80 18.17
C LYS A 150 12.85 7.11 18.78
N VAL A 151 12.10 6.38 17.99
CA VAL A 151 11.00 5.52 18.46
C VAL A 151 11.58 4.22 18.95
N ASP A 152 11.34 3.87 20.21
CA ASP A 152 11.75 2.61 20.81
C ASP A 152 10.54 1.71 21.02
N LEU A 153 10.30 0.82 20.06
CA LEU A 153 9.15 -0.09 20.11
C LEU A 153 9.24 -1.14 21.24
N SER A 154 10.41 -1.29 21.88
CA SER A 154 10.56 -2.22 23.01
C SER A 154 9.92 -1.70 24.29
N GLU A 155 9.58 -0.43 24.33
CA GLU A 155 8.85 0.19 25.45
C GLU A 155 7.33 -0.08 25.40
N ILE A 156 6.83 -0.62 24.30
CA ILE A 156 5.41 -0.96 24.14
C ILE A 156 5.12 -2.24 24.90
N VAL A 157 4.26 -2.15 25.91
CA VAL A 157 3.81 -3.30 26.67
C VAL A 157 2.36 -3.62 26.31
N GLU A 158 2.16 -4.77 25.67
CA GLU A 158 0.83 -5.32 25.43
C GLU A 158 0.46 -6.23 26.61
N SER A 159 -0.52 -5.82 27.41
CA SER A 159 -1.04 -6.60 28.53
C SER A 159 -2.20 -7.52 28.13
N GLU A 160 -2.93 -7.13 27.09
CA GLU A 160 -4.07 -7.86 26.52
C GLU A 160 -4.08 -7.67 25.00
N ASP A 161 -4.60 -8.67 24.27
CA ASP A 161 -4.81 -8.55 22.81
C ASP A 161 -6.13 -7.80 22.57
N GLU A 162 -6.03 -6.52 22.28
CA GLU A 162 -7.16 -5.66 21.96
C GLU A 162 -7.43 -5.54 20.46
N THR A 163 -6.83 -6.41 19.63
CA THR A 163 -7.00 -6.41 18.17
C THR A 163 -8.44 -6.72 17.79
N ASP A 164 -9.14 -5.77 17.19
CA ASP A 164 -10.48 -5.98 16.63
C ASP A 164 -10.41 -6.24 15.11
N LEU A 165 -10.19 -7.50 14.74
CA LEU A 165 -10.13 -7.93 13.34
C LEU A 165 -11.45 -7.74 12.57
N LYS A 166 -12.58 -7.54 13.27
CA LYS A 166 -13.86 -7.28 12.60
C LYS A 166 -14.02 -5.84 12.13
N GLY A 167 -13.27 -4.92 12.76
CA GLY A 167 -13.23 -3.51 12.38
C GLY A 167 -12.12 -3.16 11.39
N GLU A 168 -11.20 -4.08 11.11
CA GLU A 168 -10.13 -3.84 10.14
C GLU A 168 -10.66 -3.91 8.71
N LEU A 169 -10.42 -2.84 7.96
CA LEU A 169 -10.71 -2.81 6.52
C LEU A 169 -9.79 -3.81 5.81
N ALA A 170 -10.37 -4.72 5.05
CA ALA A 170 -9.69 -5.86 4.42
C ALA A 170 -8.58 -5.49 3.42
N CYS A 171 -8.29 -4.24 3.19
CA CYS A 171 -7.24 -3.76 2.29
C CYS A 171 -6.57 -2.49 2.82
N ALA A 172 -5.57 -2.63 3.67
CA ALA A 172 -4.69 -1.51 4.08
C ALA A 172 -3.65 -1.13 3.00
N GLY A 173 -3.97 -1.24 1.71
CA GLY A 173 -2.93 -1.05 0.69
C GLY A 173 -3.37 -0.62 -0.70
N GLY A 174 -4.54 -0.05 -0.85
CA GLY A 174 -5.01 0.51 -2.11
C GLY A 174 -6.43 0.07 -2.48
N ALA A 175 -7.31 1.00 -2.55
CA ALA A 175 -8.62 1.01 -3.22
C ALA A 175 -9.44 -0.30 -3.19
N CYS A 176 -9.69 -0.85 -2.01
CA CYS A 176 -10.79 -1.76 -1.76
C CYS A 176 -11.42 -1.40 -0.41
N GLU A 177 -12.06 -0.26 -0.34
CA GLU A 177 -13.04 0.00 0.70
C GLU A 177 -14.35 -0.62 0.22
N ILE A 178 -14.73 -1.71 0.85
CA ILE A 178 -16.12 -2.18 0.81
C ILE A 178 -16.85 -1.32 1.83
N VAL A 179 -17.61 -0.36 1.34
CA VAL A 179 -18.58 0.39 2.13
C VAL A 179 -19.79 -0.49 2.38
#